data_50472905fae346d5fc34f833afc74f6d
#
_entry.id   50472905fae346d5fc34f833afc74f6d
#
_cell.length_a   1.000
_cell.length_b   1.000
_cell.length_c   1.000
_cell.angle_alpha   90.00
_cell.angle_beta   90.00
_cell.angle_gamma   90.00
#
_symmetry.space_group_name_H-M   'P 1'
#
loop_
_entity.id
_entity.type
_entity.pdbx_description
1 polymer ?
#
loop_
_entity_poly.entity_id
_entity_poly.type
_entity_poly.pdbx_seq_one_letter_code
_entity_poly.pdbx_strand_id
1 'polypeptide(L)'
;NRDRKIALSEELIQQAEKAKEKILADMISEQEQRLSPTQFKTAQTGILPRLAWYLALTEHGASSEEALKQIWEDLIGSVGAKKRFASFCGSIPGGFSLFRKIFYQALQSDLWDNQFYQNDSQGLCFHTTRCLYKDLADYYHCPEVAVLFCKVDHVMFDNLKHIRFERSQTLGEGGSLCDFHYCKQ
;
A
#
# COMPACT_ATOMS: atom_id res chain seq x y z
N ASN A 1 24.42 7.99 -20.75
CA ASN A 1 23.29 8.07 -21.65
C ASN A 1 22.05 8.53 -20.92
N ARG A 2 21.71 9.73 -21.16
CA ARG A 2 20.59 10.61 -20.81
C ARG A 2 19.36 9.89 -20.22
N ASP A 3 19.14 10.07 -18.95
CA ASP A 3 17.84 10.05 -18.30
C ASP A 3 16.97 11.16 -18.93
N ARG A 4 16.36 10.87 -20.05
CA ARG A 4 15.24 11.67 -20.51
C ARG A 4 14.10 11.40 -19.53
N LYS A 5 13.83 12.35 -18.66
CA LYS A 5 12.58 12.48 -17.94
C LYS A 5 11.46 12.54 -18.99
N ILE A 6 10.93 11.39 -19.39
CA ILE A 6 9.77 11.32 -20.26
C ILE A 6 8.59 11.69 -19.34
N ALA A 7 8.26 12.96 -19.32
CA ALA A 7 7.02 13.41 -18.71
C ALA A 7 5.88 13.02 -19.65
N LEU A 8 4.83 12.41 -19.11
CA LEU A 8 3.60 12.15 -19.86
C LEU A 8 3.07 13.48 -20.44
N SER A 9 2.53 13.46 -21.66
CA SER A 9 1.97 14.66 -22.28
C SER A 9 0.74 15.13 -21.50
N GLU A 10 0.52 16.44 -21.46
CA GLU A 10 -0.68 17.02 -20.81
C GLU A 10 -1.97 16.47 -21.42
N GLU A 11 -1.99 16.25 -22.74
CA GLU A 11 -3.13 15.68 -23.45
C GLU A 11 -3.44 14.25 -22.98
N LEU A 12 -2.42 13.40 -22.84
CA LEU A 12 -2.57 12.04 -22.33
C LEU A 12 -3.13 12.06 -20.91
N ILE A 13 -2.58 12.92 -20.04
CA ILE A 13 -3.05 13.05 -18.64
C ILE A 13 -4.52 13.46 -18.60
N GLN A 14 -4.94 14.45 -19.39
CA GLN A 14 -6.34 14.90 -19.44
C GLN A 14 -7.29 13.81 -19.93
N GLN A 15 -6.88 13.03 -20.93
CA GLN A 15 -7.68 11.90 -21.43
C GLN A 15 -7.79 10.81 -20.38
N ALA A 16 -6.68 10.46 -19.74
CA ALA A 16 -6.64 9.46 -18.67
C ALA A 16 -7.46 9.90 -17.43
N GLU A 17 -7.46 11.19 -17.06
CA GLU A 17 -8.28 11.69 -15.94
C GLU A 17 -9.78 11.47 -16.18
N LYS A 18 -10.27 11.76 -17.38
CA LYS A 18 -11.67 11.51 -17.77
C LYS A 18 -12.01 10.02 -17.75
N ALA A 19 -11.11 9.18 -18.28
CA ALA A 19 -11.30 7.73 -18.27
C ALA A 19 -11.29 7.17 -16.85
N LYS A 20 -10.39 7.66 -15.97
CA LYS A 20 -10.30 7.28 -14.58
C LYS A 20 -11.62 7.46 -13.83
N GLU A 21 -12.33 8.56 -14.04
CA GLU A 21 -13.61 8.81 -13.35
C GLU A 21 -14.63 7.71 -13.63
N LYS A 22 -14.74 7.29 -14.89
CA LYS A 22 -15.65 6.21 -15.30
C LYS A 22 -15.19 4.86 -14.74
N ILE A 23 -13.91 4.51 -14.93
CA ILE A 23 -13.33 3.25 -14.44
C ILE A 23 -13.52 3.15 -12.93
N LEU A 24 -13.24 4.21 -12.18
CA LEU A 24 -13.40 4.24 -10.74
C LEU A 24 -14.86 4.08 -10.31
N ALA A 25 -15.80 4.73 -10.99
CA ALA A 25 -17.23 4.60 -10.68
C ALA A 25 -17.72 3.15 -10.89
N ASP A 26 -17.30 2.53 -11.99
CA ASP A 26 -17.63 1.12 -12.28
C ASP A 26 -17.03 0.18 -11.22
N MET A 27 -15.76 0.37 -10.86
CA MET A 27 -15.09 -0.39 -9.80
C MET A 27 -15.78 -0.24 -8.43
N ILE A 28 -16.15 0.96 -8.05
CA ILE A 28 -16.85 1.23 -6.78
C ILE A 28 -18.19 0.49 -6.76
N SER A 29 -19.00 0.65 -7.81
CA SER A 29 -20.31 -0.01 -7.92
C SER A 29 -20.21 -1.54 -7.84
N GLU A 30 -19.18 -2.12 -8.47
CA GLU A 30 -18.94 -3.55 -8.43
C GLU A 30 -18.50 -4.05 -7.05
N GLN A 31 -17.58 -3.35 -6.40
CA GLN A 31 -17.01 -3.81 -5.13
C GLN A 31 -17.89 -3.52 -3.91
N GLU A 32 -18.84 -2.59 -4.01
CA GLU A 32 -19.78 -2.28 -2.91
C GLU A 32 -20.58 -3.51 -2.46
N GLN A 33 -20.91 -4.41 -3.38
CA GLN A 33 -21.67 -5.63 -3.09
C GLN A 33 -20.79 -6.83 -2.70
N ARG A 34 -19.48 -6.75 -2.89
CA ARG A 34 -18.52 -7.85 -2.73
C ARG A 34 -17.70 -7.77 -1.46
N LEU A 35 -17.47 -6.57 -0.99
CA LEU A 35 -16.57 -6.29 0.14
C LEU A 35 -17.36 -6.03 1.42
N SER A 36 -16.74 -6.33 2.56
CA SER A 36 -17.26 -5.86 3.85
C SER A 36 -17.24 -4.33 3.94
N PRO A 37 -17.99 -3.72 4.85
CA PRO A 37 -17.96 -2.24 5.02
C PRO A 37 -16.56 -1.68 5.27
N THR A 38 -15.71 -2.38 6.04
CA THR A 38 -14.33 -1.97 6.32
C THR A 38 -13.45 -2.09 5.08
N GLN A 39 -13.54 -3.21 4.39
CA GLN A 39 -12.82 -3.45 3.13
C GLN A 39 -13.24 -2.43 2.07
N PHE A 40 -14.55 -2.20 1.90
CA PHE A 40 -15.06 -1.26 0.90
C PHE A 40 -14.58 0.17 1.16
N LYS A 41 -14.66 0.63 2.41
CA LYS A 41 -14.15 1.96 2.77
C LYS A 41 -12.67 2.13 2.41
N THR A 42 -11.84 1.13 2.71
CA THR A 42 -10.40 1.16 2.37
C THR A 42 -10.17 1.06 0.87
N ALA A 43 -10.91 0.19 0.19
CA ALA A 43 -10.84 0.05 -1.26
C ALA A 43 -11.20 1.36 -1.97
N GLN A 44 -12.35 1.94 -1.64
CA GLN A 44 -12.87 3.15 -2.25
C GLN A 44 -11.93 4.36 -2.12
N THR A 45 -11.26 4.50 -0.96
CA THR A 45 -10.42 5.68 -0.68
C THR A 45 -8.93 5.46 -0.95
N GLY A 46 -8.46 4.23 -0.87
CA GLY A 46 -7.03 3.93 -0.88
C GLY A 46 -6.55 3.04 -2.03
N ILE A 47 -7.36 2.11 -2.52
CA ILE A 47 -6.91 1.11 -3.50
C ILE A 47 -7.47 1.42 -4.89
N LEU A 48 -8.79 1.41 -5.05
CA LEU A 48 -9.45 1.55 -6.35
C LEU A 48 -9.07 2.83 -7.12
N PRO A 49 -8.90 4.02 -6.47
CA PRO A 49 -8.47 5.21 -7.20
C PRO A 49 -7.11 5.05 -7.88
N ARG A 50 -6.20 4.27 -7.28
CA ARG A 50 -4.87 4.00 -7.82
C ARG A 50 -4.89 2.97 -8.92
N LEU A 51 -5.68 1.90 -8.78
CA LEU A 51 -5.89 0.92 -9.83
C LEU A 51 -6.56 1.57 -11.04
N ALA A 52 -7.62 2.36 -10.84
CA ALA A 52 -8.29 3.10 -11.91
C ALA A 52 -7.35 4.07 -12.62
N TRP A 53 -6.48 4.76 -11.89
CA TRP A 53 -5.49 5.66 -12.47
C TRP A 53 -4.44 4.92 -13.30
N TYR A 54 -3.93 3.79 -12.81
CA TYR A 54 -3.02 2.94 -13.54
C TYR A 54 -3.63 2.46 -14.87
N LEU A 55 -4.84 1.92 -14.83
CA LEU A 55 -5.55 1.43 -16.02
C LEU A 55 -5.82 2.57 -17.00
N ALA A 56 -6.31 3.71 -16.54
CA ALA A 56 -6.58 4.86 -17.38
C ALA A 56 -5.31 5.36 -18.10
N LEU A 57 -4.19 5.44 -17.41
CA LEU A 57 -2.91 5.84 -18.01
C LEU A 57 -2.45 4.85 -19.08
N THR A 58 -2.49 3.56 -18.77
CA THR A 58 -2.01 2.51 -19.72
C THR A 58 -2.93 2.37 -20.93
N GLU A 59 -4.24 2.49 -20.76
CA GLU A 59 -5.22 2.50 -21.87
C GLU A 59 -5.02 3.68 -22.82
N HIS A 60 -4.48 4.81 -22.32
CA HIS A 60 -4.22 6.01 -23.14
C HIS A 60 -2.77 6.12 -23.61
N GLY A 61 -2.00 5.03 -23.49
CA GLY A 61 -0.69 4.90 -24.12
C GLY A 61 0.51 5.20 -23.24
N ALA A 62 0.33 5.42 -21.93
CA ALA A 62 1.45 5.43 -21.01
C ALA A 62 2.05 4.01 -20.89
N SER A 63 3.36 3.92 -20.79
CA SER A 63 3.99 2.65 -20.41
C SER A 63 3.63 2.27 -18.97
N SER A 64 3.71 0.98 -18.65
CA SER A 64 3.52 0.49 -17.28
C SER A 64 4.47 1.20 -16.30
N GLU A 65 5.72 1.43 -16.68
CA GLU A 65 6.72 2.12 -15.85
C GLU A 65 6.32 3.57 -15.54
N GLU A 66 5.83 4.32 -16.54
CA GLU A 66 5.36 5.69 -16.36
C GLU A 66 4.12 5.75 -15.46
N ALA A 67 3.17 4.85 -15.67
CA ALA A 67 1.97 4.75 -14.85
C ALA A 67 2.32 4.37 -13.39
N LEU A 68 3.17 3.37 -13.16
CA LEU A 68 3.62 2.99 -11.83
C LEU A 68 4.36 4.12 -11.11
N LYS A 69 5.11 4.93 -11.82
CA LYS A 69 5.77 6.11 -11.25
C LYS A 69 4.76 7.13 -10.73
N GLN A 70 3.68 7.40 -11.47
CA GLN A 70 2.60 8.29 -11.02
C GLN A 70 1.92 7.75 -9.76
N ILE A 71 1.63 6.43 -9.73
CA ILE A 71 1.05 5.78 -8.56
C ILE A 71 2.00 5.88 -7.35
N TRP A 72 3.30 5.68 -7.55
CA TRP A 72 4.28 5.76 -6.49
C TRP A 72 4.37 7.16 -5.87
N GLU A 73 4.39 8.21 -6.68
CA GLU A 73 4.41 9.60 -6.23
C GLU A 73 3.18 9.93 -5.38
N ASP A 74 1.99 9.47 -5.78
CA ASP A 74 0.76 9.60 -4.99
C ASP A 74 0.82 8.83 -3.67
N LEU A 75 1.31 7.58 -3.70
CA LEU A 75 1.45 6.73 -2.51
C LEU A 75 2.35 7.37 -1.46
N ILE A 76 3.56 7.81 -1.84
CA ILE A 76 4.48 8.47 -0.89
C ILE A 76 3.88 9.75 -0.31
N GLY A 77 3.13 10.52 -1.10
CA GLY A 77 2.42 11.70 -0.62
C GLY A 77 1.36 11.35 0.45
N SER A 78 0.67 10.23 0.28
CA SER A 78 -0.44 9.81 1.15
C SER A 78 -0.02 9.26 2.52
N VAL A 79 1.21 8.72 2.66
CA VAL A 79 1.64 8.05 3.91
C VAL A 79 2.35 8.95 4.91
N GLY A 80 2.47 10.23 4.64
CA GLY A 80 3.24 11.16 5.46
C GLY A 80 2.80 11.22 6.93
N ALA A 81 1.49 11.15 7.21
CA ALA A 81 0.98 11.13 8.58
C ALA A 81 1.35 9.85 9.33
N LYS A 82 1.25 8.69 8.67
CA LYS A 82 1.62 7.39 9.23
C LYS A 82 3.12 7.33 9.52
N LYS A 83 3.94 7.82 8.59
CA LYS A 83 5.39 7.93 8.78
C LYS A 83 5.76 8.82 9.96
N ARG A 84 5.12 9.99 10.10
CA ARG A 84 5.34 10.88 11.26
C ARG A 84 4.98 10.22 12.57
N PHE A 85 3.85 9.50 12.62
CA PHE A 85 3.45 8.75 13.81
C PHE A 85 4.47 7.67 14.18
N ALA A 86 4.90 6.85 13.22
CA ALA A 86 5.91 5.82 13.42
C ALA A 86 7.24 6.43 13.91
N SER A 87 7.69 7.53 13.31
CA SER A 87 8.90 8.25 13.70
C SER A 87 8.79 8.84 15.11
N PHE A 88 7.64 9.39 15.47
CA PHE A 88 7.37 9.87 16.84
C PHE A 88 7.50 8.72 17.85
N CYS A 89 6.81 7.60 17.60
CA CYS A 89 6.92 6.42 18.45
C CYS A 89 8.37 5.90 18.54
N GLY A 90 9.10 5.92 17.43
CA GLY A 90 10.52 5.54 17.41
C GLY A 90 11.45 6.50 18.13
N SER A 91 11.01 7.71 18.51
CA SER A 91 11.86 8.75 19.09
C SER A 91 11.70 8.94 20.59
N ILE A 92 10.67 8.37 21.21
CA ILE A 92 10.36 8.56 22.63
C ILE A 92 10.62 7.29 23.46
N PRO A 93 11.03 7.41 24.75
CA PRO A 93 11.11 6.27 25.65
C PRO A 93 9.75 5.55 25.78
N GLY A 94 9.75 4.23 25.62
CA GLY A 94 8.51 3.43 25.67
C GLY A 94 7.65 3.52 24.39
N GLY A 95 8.08 4.27 23.39
CA GLY A 95 7.32 4.49 22.15
C GLY A 95 7.06 3.22 21.33
N PHE A 96 7.93 2.20 21.43
CA PHE A 96 7.67 0.89 20.84
C PHE A 96 6.37 0.26 21.39
N SER A 97 6.11 0.37 22.69
CA SER A 97 4.89 -0.17 23.29
C SER A 97 3.63 0.55 22.76
N LEU A 98 3.70 1.86 22.57
CA LEU A 98 2.62 2.65 21.98
C LEU A 98 2.40 2.26 20.51
N PHE A 99 3.48 2.22 19.71
CA PHE A 99 3.45 1.78 18.31
C PHE A 99 2.81 0.39 18.19
N ARG A 100 3.34 -0.58 18.93
CA ARG A 100 2.87 -1.96 18.94
C ARG A 100 1.37 -2.06 19.25
N LYS A 101 0.90 -1.38 20.29
CA LYS A 101 -0.50 -1.42 20.70
C LYS A 101 -1.45 -0.87 19.62
N ILE A 102 -1.12 0.29 19.07
CA ILE A 102 -1.95 0.94 18.04
C ILE A 102 -1.90 0.14 16.74
N PHE A 103 -0.70 -0.29 16.36
CA PHE A 103 -0.51 -1.01 15.11
C PHE A 103 -1.15 -2.40 15.14
N TYR A 104 -0.99 -3.13 16.24
CA TYR A 104 -1.67 -4.41 16.42
C TYR A 104 -3.19 -4.31 16.31
N GLN A 105 -3.81 -3.27 16.88
CA GLN A 105 -5.25 -3.05 16.75
C GLN A 105 -5.66 -2.79 15.29
N ALA A 106 -4.89 -1.99 14.56
CA ALA A 106 -5.17 -1.72 13.15
C ALA A 106 -5.06 -2.98 12.28
N LEU A 107 -4.13 -3.88 12.61
CA LEU A 107 -3.91 -5.15 11.92
C LEU A 107 -4.97 -6.23 12.19
N GLN A 108 -5.92 -6.01 13.11
CA GLN A 108 -7.05 -6.91 13.36
C GLN A 108 -8.21 -6.70 12.37
N SER A 109 -8.08 -5.76 11.44
CA SER A 109 -9.10 -5.54 10.41
C SER A 109 -9.13 -6.69 9.41
N ASP A 110 -10.25 -6.87 8.74
CA ASP A 110 -10.47 -7.88 7.70
C ASP A 110 -9.83 -7.55 6.33
N LEU A 111 -8.96 -6.54 6.32
CA LEU A 111 -8.13 -6.21 5.15
C LEU A 111 -7.06 -7.28 4.90
N TRP A 112 -6.65 -7.97 5.95
CA TRP A 112 -5.57 -8.95 5.93
C TRP A 112 -5.92 -10.19 6.74
N ASP A 113 -5.39 -11.33 6.33
CA ASP A 113 -5.35 -12.53 7.17
C ASP A 113 -3.97 -12.61 7.82
N ASN A 114 -3.90 -12.13 9.06
CA ASN A 114 -2.66 -12.05 9.83
C ASN A 114 -2.56 -13.17 10.87
N GLN A 115 -1.42 -13.84 10.90
CA GLN A 115 -1.05 -14.86 11.89
C GLN A 115 0.07 -14.32 12.76
N PHE A 116 -0.28 -13.85 13.97
CA PHE A 116 0.67 -13.30 14.93
C PHE A 116 1.36 -14.44 15.69
N TYR A 117 2.69 -14.40 15.74
CA TYR A 117 3.50 -15.35 16.51
C TYR A 117 4.36 -14.67 17.58
N GLN A 118 4.49 -13.34 17.56
CA GLN A 118 5.05 -12.54 18.65
C GLN A 118 4.27 -11.24 18.81
N ASN A 119 3.87 -10.91 20.03
CA ASN A 119 3.25 -9.64 20.39
C ASN A 119 3.53 -9.33 21.87
N ASP A 120 4.76 -8.90 22.15
CA ASP A 120 5.27 -8.64 23.50
C ASP A 120 6.09 -7.34 23.57
N SER A 121 6.79 -7.11 24.67
CA SER A 121 7.60 -5.90 24.87
C SER A 121 8.82 -5.81 23.95
N GLN A 122 9.18 -6.88 23.25
CA GLN A 122 10.35 -6.97 22.38
C GLN A 122 9.98 -6.94 20.89
N GLY A 123 8.79 -7.42 20.53
CA GLY A 123 8.42 -7.54 19.13
C GLY A 123 6.93 -7.59 18.85
N LEU A 124 6.58 -7.22 17.62
CA LEU A 124 5.33 -7.51 16.96
C LEU A 124 5.67 -8.18 15.63
N CYS A 125 5.48 -9.50 15.55
CA CYS A 125 5.83 -10.29 14.38
C CYS A 125 4.63 -11.13 13.93
N PHE A 126 4.40 -11.14 12.64
CA PHE A 126 3.26 -11.84 12.04
C PHE A 126 3.51 -12.17 10.57
N HIS A 127 2.77 -13.15 10.10
CA HIS A 127 2.65 -13.49 8.69
C HIS A 127 1.30 -13.04 8.16
N THR A 128 1.28 -12.40 6.98
CA THR A 128 0.05 -12.07 6.26
C THR A 128 -0.07 -13.04 5.10
N THR A 129 -1.14 -13.85 5.11
CA THR A 129 -1.39 -14.88 4.08
C THR A 129 -2.41 -14.46 3.03
N ARG A 130 -3.17 -13.38 3.28
CA ARG A 130 -4.08 -12.72 2.34
C ARG A 130 -4.04 -11.21 2.55
N CYS A 131 -4.12 -10.45 1.48
CA CYS A 131 -4.06 -9.00 1.50
C CYS A 131 -5.04 -8.41 0.48
N LEU A 132 -6.00 -7.59 0.93
CA LEU A 132 -7.00 -6.94 0.08
C LEU A 132 -6.36 -6.13 -1.06
N TYR A 133 -5.23 -5.49 -0.81
CA TYR A 133 -4.51 -4.70 -1.83
C TYR A 133 -4.05 -5.59 -2.99
N LYS A 134 -3.53 -6.78 -2.68
CA LYS A 134 -3.11 -7.77 -3.67
C LYS A 134 -4.32 -8.38 -4.38
N ASP A 135 -5.36 -8.74 -3.61
CA ASP A 135 -6.57 -9.36 -4.16
C ASP A 135 -7.24 -8.46 -5.20
N LEU A 136 -7.37 -7.15 -4.90
CA LEU A 136 -7.97 -6.20 -5.83
C LEU A 136 -7.08 -5.89 -7.04
N ALA A 137 -5.76 -5.79 -6.85
CA ALA A 137 -4.83 -5.59 -7.96
C ALA A 137 -4.86 -6.78 -8.93
N ASP A 138 -4.93 -8.01 -8.42
CA ASP A 138 -5.08 -9.22 -9.25
C ASP A 138 -6.44 -9.26 -9.95
N TYR A 139 -7.50 -8.92 -9.22
CA TYR A 139 -8.86 -8.92 -9.75
C TYR A 139 -9.01 -7.98 -10.97
N TYR A 140 -8.35 -6.81 -10.91
CA TYR A 140 -8.35 -5.84 -12.01
C TYR A 140 -7.16 -5.99 -12.96
N HIS A 141 -6.45 -7.12 -12.93
CA HIS A 141 -5.36 -7.48 -13.85
C HIS A 141 -4.21 -6.47 -13.87
N CYS A 142 -3.89 -5.86 -12.74
CA CYS A 142 -2.74 -4.97 -12.57
C CYS A 142 -1.89 -5.33 -11.32
N PRO A 143 -1.38 -6.59 -11.24
CA PRO A 143 -0.65 -7.08 -10.07
C PRO A 143 0.61 -6.29 -9.75
N GLU A 144 1.21 -5.61 -10.72
CA GLU A 144 2.37 -4.76 -10.54
C GLU A 144 2.12 -3.55 -9.64
N VAL A 145 0.86 -3.08 -9.54
CA VAL A 145 0.47 -2.02 -8.60
C VAL A 145 0.53 -2.53 -7.16
N ALA A 146 0.24 -3.81 -6.92
CA ALA A 146 0.35 -4.42 -5.59
C ALA A 146 1.77 -4.29 -5.02
N VAL A 147 2.79 -4.41 -5.86
CA VAL A 147 4.20 -4.26 -5.46
C VAL A 147 4.47 -2.89 -4.85
N LEU A 148 3.84 -1.83 -5.36
CA LEU A 148 4.01 -0.47 -4.83
C LEU A 148 3.40 -0.33 -3.42
N PHE A 149 2.24 -0.94 -3.17
CA PHE A 149 1.65 -0.98 -1.83
C PHE A 149 2.55 -1.72 -0.83
N CYS A 150 3.25 -2.76 -1.28
CA CYS A 150 4.24 -3.44 -0.43
C CYS A 150 5.47 -2.57 -0.18
N LYS A 151 6.00 -1.89 -1.21
CA LYS A 151 7.21 -1.05 -1.09
C LYS A 151 7.01 0.16 -0.20
N VAL A 152 5.79 0.70 -0.11
CA VAL A 152 5.52 1.88 0.73
C VAL A 152 5.73 1.62 2.22
N ASP A 153 5.69 0.37 2.68
CA ASP A 153 6.00 0.02 4.07
C ASP A 153 7.43 0.40 4.44
N HIS A 154 8.39 0.22 3.53
CA HIS A 154 9.78 0.65 3.73
C HIS A 154 9.88 2.18 3.86
N VAL A 155 9.07 2.94 3.12
CA VAL A 155 9.01 4.40 3.27
C VAL A 155 8.53 4.80 4.66
N MET A 156 7.60 4.03 5.24
CA MET A 156 7.01 4.33 6.54
C MET A 156 7.88 3.87 7.72
N PHE A 157 8.53 2.73 7.61
CA PHE A 157 9.08 2.00 8.76
C PHE A 157 10.59 1.82 8.73
N ASP A 158 11.29 2.04 7.60
CA ASP A 158 12.74 1.99 7.58
C ASP A 158 13.35 3.17 8.37
N ASN A 159 14.48 2.89 9.00
CA ASN A 159 15.29 3.88 9.74
C ASN A 159 14.56 4.55 10.92
N LEU A 160 13.62 3.88 11.56
CA LEU A 160 13.05 4.32 12.82
C LEU A 160 14.07 4.13 13.96
N LYS A 161 14.23 5.14 14.84
CA LYS A 161 15.33 5.20 15.80
C LYS A 161 15.37 4.04 16.81
N HIS A 162 14.20 3.60 17.32
CA HIS A 162 14.09 2.55 18.34
C HIS A 162 13.15 1.43 17.94
N ILE A 163 12.86 1.32 16.65
CA ILE A 163 12.03 0.27 16.07
C ILE A 163 12.75 -0.23 14.83
N ARG A 164 13.11 -1.51 14.81
CA ARG A 164 13.66 -2.17 13.64
C ARG A 164 12.54 -2.84 12.87
N PHE A 165 12.40 -2.49 11.61
CA PHE A 165 11.51 -3.15 10.67
C PHE A 165 12.30 -4.07 9.75
N GLU A 166 11.86 -5.32 9.64
CA GLU A 166 12.43 -6.32 8.74
C GLU A 166 11.30 -7.08 8.04
N ARG A 167 11.51 -7.34 6.77
CA ARG A 167 10.61 -8.14 5.93
C ARG A 167 11.41 -8.73 4.77
N SER A 168 11.35 -10.05 4.55
CA SER A 168 12.13 -10.73 3.52
C SER A 168 11.32 -11.05 2.26
N GLN A 169 9.98 -11.13 2.38
CA GLN A 169 9.11 -11.43 1.24
C GLN A 169 7.75 -10.76 1.37
N THR A 170 7.06 -10.60 0.25
CA THR A 170 5.67 -10.12 0.20
C THR A 170 4.84 -10.87 -0.83
N LEU A 171 3.54 -10.95 -0.58
CA LEU A 171 2.56 -11.47 -1.54
C LEU A 171 2.60 -10.70 -2.86
N GLY A 172 2.77 -9.37 -2.81
CA GLY A 172 2.82 -8.51 -4.00
C GLY A 172 4.05 -8.75 -4.86
N GLU A 173 5.16 -9.21 -4.28
CA GLU A 173 6.40 -9.52 -4.99
C GLU A 173 6.55 -11.03 -5.32
N GLY A 174 5.46 -11.78 -5.21
CA GLY A 174 5.41 -13.21 -5.57
C GLY A 174 5.83 -14.16 -4.45
N GLY A 175 6.00 -13.67 -3.22
CA GLY A 175 6.21 -14.51 -2.05
C GLY A 175 4.93 -15.27 -1.66
N SER A 176 5.09 -16.32 -0.87
CA SER A 176 3.96 -17.12 -0.36
C SER A 176 3.21 -16.45 0.78
N LEU A 177 3.79 -15.45 1.41
CA LEU A 177 3.22 -14.62 2.49
C LEU A 177 3.99 -13.29 2.57
N CYS A 178 3.52 -12.37 3.43
CA CYS A 178 4.35 -11.26 3.88
C CYS A 178 4.82 -11.56 5.32
N ASP A 179 6.12 -11.47 5.57
CA ASP A 179 6.74 -11.71 6.88
C ASP A 179 7.11 -10.37 7.54
N PHE A 180 6.29 -9.92 8.44
CA PHE A 180 6.49 -8.64 9.13
C PHE A 180 7.14 -8.83 10.50
N HIS A 181 8.27 -8.16 10.71
CA HIS A 181 8.99 -8.13 11.97
C HIS A 181 9.23 -6.69 12.40
N TYR A 182 8.57 -6.26 13.47
CA TYR A 182 8.81 -4.99 14.14
C TYR A 182 9.41 -5.27 15.50
N CYS A 183 10.70 -4.98 15.69
CA CYS A 183 11.43 -5.28 16.89
C CYS A 183 11.87 -3.99 17.61
N LYS A 184 11.84 -4.02 18.94
CA LYS A 184 12.44 -2.95 19.73
C LYS A 184 13.95 -2.95 19.56
N GLN A 185 14.52 -1.77 19.32
CA GLN A 185 15.97 -1.51 19.35
C GLN A 185 16.35 -0.82 20.67
#